data_1bf623bda3eba7b51e0f6901516242a7
#
_entry.id   1bf623bda3eba7b51e0f6901516242a7
#
_cell.length_a   1.000
_cell.length_b   1.000
_cell.length_c   1.000
_cell.angle_alpha   90.00
_cell.angle_beta   90.00
_cell.angle_gamma   90.00
#
_symmetry.space_group_name_H-M   'P 1'
#
loop_
_entity.id
_entity.type
_entity.pdbx_description
1 polymer ?
#
loop_
_entity_poly.entity_id
_entity_poly.type
_entity_poly.pdbx_seq_one_letter_code
_entity_poly.pdbx_strand_id
1 'polypeptide(L)'
;MEDIQLLETIEKYLSGELSDQERAQFDVIRQKSADIDQMVVEHKLFLDQMEAYAKRKNVAQTSHQVFSNLLANGEWAPIEAGAAPTKVIQLWTKYKKVIAIAASFGGFFAIFTSLIVMYLSPSLNGSQLLQLSKAVEVIKKNQQAQGHLLNEVKTKVPENAKLISGGSGFLIDTKGYIITNAHVLKGNGAIVINSKGQELNATIIYTDVNNDLALLKIEDKDYKQPKTIPYAIRRKISNLGEEIFTLGFPRNDNDIVYGKGYLSAQTGYEGDSNSYQIQISANPGYSGAPIFNSNGELIGVISTRQKLAEGVAFAVKSTEIIDVVNALKGNETTKDINIKLPKYTSSASRNRKAQLDNLKNFMYSVRSFN
;
A
#
# COMPACT_ATOMS: atom_id res chain seq x y z
N MET A 1 8.35 26.79 -12.48
CA MET A 1 7.15 27.41 -11.89
C MET A 1 7.21 27.05 -10.42
N GLU A 2 7.12 28.02 -9.53
CA GLU A 2 7.09 27.71 -8.10
C GLU A 2 5.81 26.91 -7.80
N ASP A 3 5.90 25.87 -6.97
CA ASP A 3 4.81 24.92 -6.70
C ASP A 3 3.48 25.59 -6.30
N ILE A 4 3.55 26.77 -5.66
CA ILE A 4 2.38 27.56 -5.26
C ILE A 4 1.63 28.13 -6.48
N GLN A 5 2.33 28.65 -7.49
CA GLN A 5 1.70 29.19 -8.71
C GLN A 5 1.06 28.09 -9.56
N LEU A 6 1.65 26.90 -9.56
CA LEU A 6 1.07 25.75 -10.23
C LEU A 6 -0.24 25.31 -9.57
N LEU A 7 -0.28 25.28 -8.23
CA LEU A 7 -1.48 24.90 -7.48
C LEU A 7 -2.63 25.90 -7.71
N GLU A 8 -2.33 27.19 -7.72
CA GLU A 8 -3.31 28.25 -8.03
C GLU A 8 -3.86 28.11 -9.46
N THR A 9 -3.01 27.74 -10.41
CA THR A 9 -3.43 27.50 -11.80
C THR A 9 -4.33 26.26 -11.91
N ILE A 10 -4.03 25.20 -11.14
CA ILE A 10 -4.86 23.99 -11.06
C ILE A 10 -6.24 24.32 -10.47
N GLU A 11 -6.31 25.15 -9.43
CA GLU A 11 -7.58 25.57 -8.84
C GLU A 11 -8.44 26.37 -9.83
N LYS A 12 -7.84 27.35 -10.52
CA LYS A 12 -8.53 28.12 -11.57
C LYS A 12 -8.99 27.26 -12.74
N TYR A 13 -8.20 26.23 -13.10
CA TYR A 13 -8.58 25.26 -14.12
C TYR A 13 -9.80 24.43 -13.70
N LEU A 14 -9.81 23.93 -12.46
CA LEU A 14 -10.90 23.09 -11.94
C LEU A 14 -12.17 23.90 -11.64
N SER A 15 -12.06 25.17 -11.22
CA SER A 15 -13.19 26.09 -11.02
C SER A 15 -13.77 26.66 -12.32
N GLY A 16 -13.05 26.48 -13.44
CA GLY A 16 -13.48 27.05 -14.73
C GLY A 16 -13.20 28.54 -14.90
N GLU A 17 -12.32 29.11 -14.10
CA GLU A 17 -11.97 30.53 -14.09
C GLU A 17 -10.87 30.90 -15.10
N LEU A 18 -10.26 29.93 -15.77
CA LEU A 18 -9.31 30.17 -16.84
C LEU A 18 -10.01 30.57 -18.13
N SER A 19 -9.43 31.52 -18.88
CA SER A 19 -9.86 31.82 -20.24
C SER A 19 -9.62 30.63 -21.18
N ASP A 20 -10.34 30.55 -22.29
CA ASP A 20 -10.22 29.46 -23.27
C ASP A 20 -8.78 29.30 -23.79
N GLN A 21 -8.03 30.37 -23.89
CA GLN A 21 -6.64 30.34 -24.35
C GLN A 21 -5.70 29.78 -23.29
N GLU A 22 -5.86 30.18 -22.03
CA GLU A 22 -5.08 29.67 -20.89
C GLU A 22 -5.40 28.19 -20.62
N ARG A 23 -6.67 27.81 -20.75
CA ARG A 23 -7.12 26.42 -20.61
C ARG A 23 -6.46 25.52 -21.66
N ALA A 24 -6.45 25.94 -22.93
CA ALA A 24 -5.80 25.18 -23.99
C ALA A 24 -4.29 25.04 -23.77
N GLN A 25 -3.62 26.09 -23.26
CA GLN A 25 -2.22 26.03 -22.90
C GLN A 25 -1.96 25.06 -21.73
N PHE A 26 -2.81 25.10 -20.73
CA PHE A 26 -2.69 24.20 -19.56
C PHE A 26 -2.95 22.73 -19.92
N ASP A 27 -3.90 22.45 -20.84
CA ASP A 27 -4.15 21.10 -21.35
C ASP A 27 -2.92 20.53 -22.09
N VAL A 28 -2.19 21.36 -22.84
CA VAL A 28 -0.92 20.96 -23.47
C VAL A 28 0.15 20.62 -22.41
N ILE A 29 0.21 21.40 -21.32
CA ILE A 29 1.15 21.16 -20.21
C ILE A 29 0.81 19.84 -19.51
N ARG A 30 -0.47 19.55 -19.24
CA ARG A 30 -0.95 18.30 -18.66
C ARG A 30 -0.59 17.09 -19.51
N GLN A 31 -0.76 17.17 -20.83
CA GLN A 31 -0.42 16.10 -21.76
C GLN A 31 1.10 15.82 -21.81
N LYS A 32 1.92 16.85 -21.55
CA LYS A 32 3.39 16.71 -21.59
C LYS A 32 4.01 16.27 -20.25
N SER A 33 3.31 16.46 -19.14
CA SER A 33 3.82 16.18 -17.79
C SER A 33 2.81 15.34 -17.02
N ALA A 34 3.14 14.06 -16.82
CA ALA A 34 2.35 13.11 -16.04
C ALA A 34 2.21 13.56 -14.57
N ASP A 35 3.23 14.24 -14.02
CA ASP A 35 3.21 14.72 -12.64
C ASP A 35 2.18 15.84 -12.45
N ILE A 36 2.07 16.75 -13.43
CA ILE A 36 1.07 17.84 -13.40
C ILE A 36 -0.34 17.26 -13.59
N ASP A 37 -0.52 16.29 -14.47
CA ASP A 37 -1.82 15.64 -14.65
C ASP A 37 -2.27 14.90 -13.39
N GLN A 38 -1.34 14.21 -12.72
CA GLN A 38 -1.62 13.56 -11.43
C GLN A 38 -2.00 14.56 -10.35
N MET A 39 -1.30 15.71 -10.26
CA MET A 39 -1.65 16.77 -9.31
C MET A 39 -3.07 17.31 -9.54
N VAL A 40 -3.48 17.49 -10.79
CA VAL A 40 -4.85 17.92 -11.14
C VAL A 40 -5.88 16.91 -10.68
N VAL A 41 -5.65 15.61 -10.89
CA VAL A 41 -6.57 14.54 -10.49
C VAL A 41 -6.67 14.43 -8.96
N GLU A 42 -5.53 14.48 -8.27
CA GLU A 42 -5.49 14.41 -6.79
C GLU A 42 -6.18 15.63 -6.16
N HIS A 43 -5.93 16.83 -6.70
CA HIS A 43 -6.54 18.06 -6.20
C HIS A 43 -8.06 18.08 -6.45
N LYS A 44 -8.52 17.60 -7.62
CA LYS A 44 -9.95 17.42 -7.90
C LYS A 44 -10.61 16.48 -6.91
N LEU A 45 -10.01 15.33 -6.65
CA LEU A 45 -10.52 14.35 -5.67
C LEU A 45 -10.62 14.97 -4.26
N PHE A 46 -9.63 15.76 -3.88
CA PHE A 46 -9.65 16.49 -2.60
C PHE A 46 -10.82 17.49 -2.53
N LEU A 47 -11.02 18.29 -3.59
CA LEU A 47 -12.15 19.25 -3.65
C LEU A 47 -13.51 18.55 -3.60
N ASP A 48 -13.68 17.45 -4.32
CA ASP A 48 -14.91 16.64 -4.32
C ASP A 48 -15.21 16.07 -2.91
N GLN A 49 -14.18 15.63 -2.18
CA GLN A 49 -14.33 15.16 -0.79
C GLN A 49 -14.69 16.30 0.18
N MET A 50 -14.08 17.47 0.01
CA MET A 50 -14.38 18.66 0.80
C MET A 50 -15.81 19.15 0.56
N GLU A 51 -16.29 19.15 -0.68
CA GLU A 51 -17.66 19.50 -1.04
C GLU A 51 -18.67 18.50 -0.43
N ALA A 52 -18.39 17.20 -0.50
CA ALA A 52 -19.21 16.17 0.11
C ALA A 52 -19.27 16.32 1.64
N TYR A 53 -18.18 16.69 2.29
CA TYR A 53 -18.14 16.99 3.71
C TYR A 53 -18.95 18.23 4.06
N ALA A 54 -18.81 19.33 3.29
CA ALA A 54 -19.57 20.55 3.46
C ALA A 54 -21.08 20.34 3.27
N LYS A 55 -21.48 19.55 2.27
CA LYS A 55 -22.88 19.15 2.05
C LYS A 55 -23.45 18.38 3.24
N ARG A 56 -22.71 17.43 3.81
CA ARG A 56 -23.14 16.69 5.02
C ARG A 56 -23.31 17.60 6.22
N LYS A 57 -22.41 18.55 6.41
CA LYS A 57 -22.48 19.54 7.52
C LYS A 57 -23.66 20.50 7.33
N ASN A 58 -23.92 20.96 6.11
CA ASN A 58 -25.05 21.83 5.79
C ASN A 58 -26.40 21.12 6.00
N VAL A 59 -26.52 19.82 5.65
CA VAL A 59 -27.75 19.04 5.91
C VAL A 59 -28.06 18.98 7.40
N ALA A 60 -27.06 18.78 8.26
CA ALA A 60 -27.25 18.78 9.70
C ALA A 60 -27.69 20.17 10.25
N GLN A 61 -27.12 21.26 9.74
CA GLN A 61 -27.52 22.63 10.12
C GLN A 61 -28.89 23.00 9.57
N THR A 62 -29.20 22.63 8.34
CA THR A 62 -30.50 22.88 7.70
C THR A 62 -31.61 22.11 8.41
N SER A 63 -31.37 20.86 8.84
CA SER A 63 -32.36 20.09 9.61
C SER A 63 -32.66 20.73 10.97
N HIS A 64 -31.64 21.29 11.65
CA HIS A 64 -31.84 22.06 12.89
C HIS A 64 -32.61 23.36 12.66
N GLN A 65 -32.34 24.08 11.57
CA GLN A 65 -33.07 25.31 11.21
C GLN A 65 -34.51 25.02 10.81
N VAL A 66 -34.76 23.97 10.04
CA VAL A 66 -36.12 23.54 9.67
C VAL A 66 -36.90 23.15 10.93
N PHE A 67 -36.29 22.41 11.85
CA PHE A 67 -36.92 22.02 13.10
C PHE A 67 -37.23 23.24 14.00
N SER A 68 -36.29 24.20 14.11
CA SER A 68 -36.53 25.44 14.88
C SER A 68 -37.59 26.35 14.25
N ASN A 69 -37.66 26.43 12.91
CA ASN A 69 -38.66 27.18 12.19
C ASN A 69 -40.06 26.56 12.31
N LEU A 70 -40.19 25.24 12.27
CA LEU A 70 -41.44 24.53 12.51
C LEU A 70 -41.95 24.75 13.91
N LEU A 71 -41.08 24.81 14.92
CA LEU A 71 -41.41 25.17 16.29
C LEU A 71 -41.82 26.65 16.40
N ALA A 72 -41.10 27.58 15.74
CA ALA A 72 -41.37 29.01 15.78
C ALA A 72 -42.65 29.42 15.03
N ASN A 73 -42.98 28.74 13.95
CA ASN A 73 -44.16 29.03 13.12
C ASN A 73 -45.44 28.35 13.62
N GLY A 74 -45.38 27.60 14.72
CA GLY A 74 -46.58 26.93 15.30
C GLY A 74 -47.14 25.79 14.43
N GLU A 75 -46.44 25.39 13.38
CA GLU A 75 -46.85 24.27 12.50
C GLU A 75 -46.64 22.91 13.18
N TRP A 76 -45.92 22.89 14.27
CA TRP A 76 -45.80 21.79 15.23
C TRP A 76 -46.42 22.26 16.56
N ALA A 77 -47.72 22.42 16.60
CA ALA A 77 -48.42 22.55 17.85
C ALA A 77 -48.32 21.22 18.60
N PRO A 78 -47.88 21.22 19.87
CA PRO A 78 -48.12 20.07 20.72
C PRO A 78 -49.65 19.84 20.68
N ILE A 79 -50.07 18.62 20.39
CA ILE A 79 -51.47 18.22 20.36
C ILE A 79 -52.09 18.76 21.64
N GLU A 80 -52.93 19.82 21.54
CA GLU A 80 -53.64 20.37 22.69
C GLU A 80 -54.39 19.23 23.34
N ALA A 81 -54.09 19.00 24.60
CA ALA A 81 -54.74 18.02 25.44
C ALA A 81 -56.18 18.43 25.76
N GLY A 82 -57.03 18.38 24.74
CA GLY A 82 -58.48 18.42 24.84
C GLY A 82 -59.09 17.02 24.84
N ALA A 83 -58.31 15.99 25.07
CA ALA A 83 -58.78 14.62 25.23
C ALA A 83 -58.79 14.23 26.69
N ALA A 84 -59.86 13.58 27.11
CA ALA A 84 -60.02 13.00 28.45
C ALA A 84 -58.72 12.34 28.96
N PRO A 85 -58.39 12.44 30.25
CA PRO A 85 -57.11 12.00 30.80
C PRO A 85 -56.86 10.56 30.39
N THR A 86 -55.79 10.39 29.59
CA THR A 86 -55.36 9.08 29.09
C THR A 86 -55.21 8.11 30.25
N LYS A 87 -55.48 6.81 30.00
CA LYS A 87 -55.34 5.73 31.03
C LYS A 87 -54.02 5.81 31.79
N VAL A 88 -52.96 6.38 31.18
CA VAL A 88 -51.62 6.60 31.79
C VAL A 88 -51.71 7.65 32.94
N ILE A 89 -52.44 8.76 32.77
CA ILE A 89 -52.57 9.78 33.83
C ILE A 89 -53.38 9.23 34.98
N GLN A 90 -54.44 8.45 34.74
CA GLN A 90 -55.24 7.80 35.77
C GLN A 90 -54.41 6.75 36.53
N LEU A 91 -53.56 5.97 35.86
CA LEU A 91 -52.65 5.02 36.48
C LEU A 91 -51.62 5.76 37.35
N TRP A 92 -51.08 6.89 36.88
CA TRP A 92 -50.09 7.66 37.62
C TRP A 92 -50.66 8.25 38.90
N THR A 93 -51.88 8.82 38.86
CA THR A 93 -52.55 9.35 40.05
C THR A 93 -52.93 8.26 41.06
N LYS A 94 -53.31 7.07 40.57
CA LYS A 94 -53.66 5.90 41.37
C LYS A 94 -52.45 5.28 42.08
N TYR A 95 -51.31 5.23 41.38
CA TYR A 95 -50.11 4.52 41.86
C TYR A 95 -48.95 5.44 42.25
N LYS A 96 -49.13 6.78 42.29
CA LYS A 96 -48.06 7.74 42.62
C LYS A 96 -47.35 7.45 43.94
N LYS A 97 -48.06 6.96 44.96
CA LYS A 97 -47.44 6.56 46.24
C LYS A 97 -46.58 5.30 46.10
N VAL A 98 -47.02 4.31 45.32
CA VAL A 98 -46.28 3.08 45.10
C VAL A 98 -45.06 3.35 44.21
N ILE A 99 -45.21 4.21 43.21
CA ILE A 99 -44.08 4.64 42.32
C ILE A 99 -43.05 5.44 43.13
N ALA A 100 -43.49 6.33 44.01
CA ALA A 100 -42.60 7.09 44.89
C ALA A 100 -41.81 6.17 45.83
N ILE A 101 -42.46 5.15 46.42
CA ILE A 101 -41.82 4.17 47.29
C ILE A 101 -40.84 3.33 46.46
N ALA A 102 -41.22 2.83 45.28
CA ALA A 102 -40.36 2.03 44.39
C ALA A 102 -39.13 2.84 43.90
N ALA A 103 -39.33 4.13 43.55
CA ALA A 103 -38.23 5.01 43.17
C ALA A 103 -37.26 5.27 44.34
N SER A 104 -37.78 5.42 45.56
CA SER A 104 -36.95 5.59 46.77
C SER A 104 -36.11 4.34 47.03
N PHE A 105 -36.71 3.14 46.94
CA PHE A 105 -35.99 1.86 47.10
C PHE A 105 -34.98 1.67 45.99
N GLY A 106 -35.33 1.97 44.73
CA GLY A 106 -34.41 1.93 43.59
C GLY A 106 -33.20 2.87 43.74
N GLY A 107 -33.47 4.11 44.19
CA GLY A 107 -32.43 5.09 44.50
C GLY A 107 -31.50 4.63 45.64
N PHE A 108 -32.10 4.11 46.73
CA PHE A 108 -31.32 3.61 47.85
C PHE A 108 -30.46 2.39 47.47
N PHE A 109 -31.02 1.49 46.66
CA PHE A 109 -30.30 0.31 46.17
C PHE A 109 -29.14 0.68 45.21
N ALA A 110 -29.35 1.68 44.36
CA ALA A 110 -28.29 2.19 43.47
C ALA A 110 -27.15 2.85 44.25
N ILE A 111 -27.44 3.63 45.26
CA ILE A 111 -26.43 4.22 46.14
C ILE A 111 -25.70 3.15 46.94
N PHE A 112 -26.43 2.17 47.46
CA PHE A 112 -25.87 1.06 48.25
C PHE A 112 -24.93 0.19 47.39
N THR A 113 -25.35 -0.18 46.16
CA THR A 113 -24.50 -0.92 45.23
C THR A 113 -23.28 -0.11 44.78
N SER A 114 -23.44 1.21 44.57
CA SER A 114 -22.31 2.09 44.27
C SER A 114 -21.29 2.16 45.40
N LEU A 115 -21.76 2.24 46.66
CA LEU A 115 -20.89 2.21 47.84
C LEU A 115 -20.19 0.87 48.02
N ILE A 116 -20.89 -0.27 47.75
CA ILE A 116 -20.30 -1.60 47.77
C ILE A 116 -19.21 -1.72 46.70
N VAL A 117 -19.47 -1.27 45.44
CA VAL A 117 -18.48 -1.28 44.34
C VAL A 117 -17.28 -0.41 44.71
N MET A 118 -17.53 0.78 45.30
CA MET A 118 -16.43 1.68 45.74
C MET A 118 -15.59 1.06 46.89
N TYR A 119 -16.24 0.31 47.79
CA TYR A 119 -15.55 -0.36 48.92
C TYR A 119 -14.79 -1.63 48.48
N LEU A 120 -15.36 -2.40 47.53
CA LEU A 120 -14.76 -3.62 46.97
C LEU A 120 -13.83 -3.35 45.79
N SER A 121 -13.86 -2.15 45.19
CA SER A 121 -12.92 -1.81 44.13
C SER A 121 -11.52 -1.70 44.72
N PRO A 122 -10.55 -2.50 44.26
CA PRO A 122 -9.20 -2.38 44.75
C PRO A 122 -8.71 -0.97 44.40
N SER A 123 -8.39 -0.17 45.41
CA SER A 123 -7.73 1.11 45.21
C SER A 123 -6.44 0.81 44.45
N LEU A 124 -6.34 1.34 43.21
CA LEU A 124 -5.07 1.31 42.48
C LEU A 124 -4.05 2.01 43.37
N ASN A 125 -3.27 1.19 44.11
CA ASN A 125 -2.22 1.70 44.98
C ASN A 125 -1.27 2.53 44.11
N GLY A 126 -0.96 3.76 44.51
CA GLY A 126 -0.02 4.64 43.80
C GLY A 126 1.30 3.96 43.44
N SER A 127 1.66 2.88 44.19
CA SER A 127 2.81 2.02 43.90
C SER A 127 2.66 1.22 42.59
N GLN A 128 1.45 0.76 42.24
CA GLN A 128 1.20 0.03 40.99
C GLN A 128 1.20 0.99 39.78
N LEU A 129 0.63 2.19 39.92
CA LEU A 129 0.73 3.26 38.94
C LEU A 129 2.19 3.70 38.72
N LEU A 130 2.97 3.79 39.78
CA LEU A 130 4.39 4.12 39.70
C LEU A 130 5.21 2.99 39.07
N GLN A 131 4.88 1.73 39.32
CA GLN A 131 5.50 0.58 38.66
C GLN A 131 5.14 0.50 37.18
N LEU A 132 3.85 0.76 36.82
CA LEU A 132 3.41 0.80 35.43
C LEU A 132 4.06 1.96 34.67
N SER A 133 4.16 3.15 35.27
CA SER A 133 4.88 4.29 34.65
C SER A 133 6.35 4.00 34.43
N LYS A 134 7.03 3.38 35.40
CA LYS A 134 8.42 2.93 35.25
C LYS A 134 8.57 1.84 34.20
N ALA A 135 7.64 0.88 34.13
CA ALA A 135 7.65 -0.14 33.09
C ALA A 135 7.46 0.44 31.69
N VAL A 136 6.55 1.40 31.52
CA VAL A 136 6.34 2.13 30.28
C VAL A 136 7.57 2.96 29.90
N GLU A 137 8.23 3.59 30.86
CA GLU A 137 9.47 4.36 30.63
C GLU A 137 10.63 3.44 30.23
N VAL A 138 10.77 2.27 30.85
CA VAL A 138 11.76 1.25 30.47
C VAL A 138 11.47 0.69 29.07
N ILE A 139 10.21 0.41 28.73
CA ILE A 139 9.82 -0.03 27.38
C ILE A 139 10.13 1.06 26.36
N LYS A 140 9.78 2.31 26.64
CA LYS A 140 10.08 3.45 25.76
C LYS A 140 11.59 3.66 25.57
N LYS A 141 12.38 3.51 26.66
CA LYS A 141 13.85 3.60 26.60
C LYS A 141 14.46 2.44 25.82
N ASN A 142 13.92 1.23 25.98
CA ASN A 142 14.34 0.06 25.21
C ASN A 142 13.93 0.17 23.73
N GLN A 143 12.75 0.70 23.41
CA GLN A 143 12.36 1.02 22.04
C GLN A 143 13.23 2.11 21.41
N GLN A 144 13.58 3.14 22.17
CA GLN A 144 14.51 4.17 21.70
C GLN A 144 15.93 3.61 21.51
N ALA A 145 16.42 2.78 22.44
CA ALA A 145 17.71 2.10 22.30
C ALA A 145 17.72 1.11 21.13
N GLN A 146 16.64 0.35 20.91
CA GLN A 146 16.46 -0.49 19.73
C GLN A 146 16.34 0.33 18.43
N GLY A 147 15.67 1.48 18.47
CA GLY A 147 15.64 2.45 17.37
C GLY A 147 17.01 3.03 17.06
N HIS A 148 17.84 3.33 18.08
CA HIS A 148 19.26 3.74 17.91
C HIS A 148 20.12 2.60 17.36
N LEU A 149 19.96 1.38 17.86
CA LEU A 149 20.69 0.20 17.34
C LEU A 149 20.26 -0.14 15.90
N LEU A 150 19.00 0.10 15.54
CA LEU A 150 18.51 -0.02 14.15
C LEU A 150 19.04 1.12 13.26
N ASN A 151 19.25 2.32 13.80
CA ASN A 151 19.87 3.44 13.08
C ASN A 151 21.41 3.33 13.01
N GLU A 152 22.05 2.54 13.88
CA GLU A 152 23.47 2.16 13.77
C GLU A 152 23.72 1.02 12.75
N VAL A 153 22.70 0.39 12.22
CA VAL A 153 22.81 -0.39 10.97
C VAL A 153 23.09 0.63 9.87
N LYS A 154 24.37 0.90 9.62
CA LYS A 154 24.83 1.79 8.55
C LYS A 154 24.12 1.41 7.28
N THR A 155 23.22 2.28 6.83
CA THR A 155 22.63 2.13 5.49
C THR A 155 23.75 1.96 4.48
N LYS A 156 23.55 1.07 3.53
CA LYS A 156 24.52 0.86 2.42
C LYS A 156 24.42 2.00 1.39
N VAL A 157 23.44 2.88 1.52
CA VAL A 157 23.33 4.10 0.70
C VAL A 157 24.45 5.05 1.15
N PRO A 158 25.29 5.59 0.25
CA PRO A 158 26.29 6.59 0.58
C PRO A 158 25.68 7.82 1.26
N GLU A 159 26.37 8.44 2.22
CA GLU A 159 25.84 9.54 3.04
C GLU A 159 25.31 10.73 2.21
N ASN A 160 25.90 10.99 1.05
CA ASN A 160 25.51 12.08 0.15
C ASN A 160 24.57 11.64 -0.97
N ALA A 161 24.19 10.36 -1.03
CA ALA A 161 23.35 9.84 -2.09
C ALA A 161 21.85 10.00 -1.77
N LYS A 162 21.09 10.44 -2.76
CA LYS A 162 19.64 10.59 -2.66
C LYS A 162 18.96 9.39 -3.32
N LEU A 163 18.06 8.75 -2.61
CA LEU A 163 17.18 7.73 -3.20
C LEU A 163 16.25 8.40 -4.21
N ILE A 164 16.22 7.87 -5.45
CA ILE A 164 15.49 8.45 -6.57
C ILE A 164 14.29 7.60 -6.94
N SER A 165 14.46 6.29 -6.90
CA SER A 165 13.44 5.33 -7.34
C SER A 165 13.56 4.03 -6.58
N GLY A 166 12.49 3.24 -6.63
CA GLY A 166 12.45 1.92 -6.01
C GLY A 166 11.42 1.01 -6.66
N GLY A 167 11.58 -0.27 -6.39
CA GLY A 167 10.72 -1.32 -6.91
C GLY A 167 11.04 -2.66 -6.27
N SER A 168 10.68 -3.72 -6.96
CA SER A 168 10.92 -5.10 -6.55
C SER A 168 11.95 -5.76 -7.49
N GLY A 169 12.53 -6.85 -7.03
CA GLY A 169 13.40 -7.70 -7.83
C GLY A 169 13.47 -9.10 -7.25
N PHE A 170 14.04 -10.02 -7.97
CA PHE A 170 14.17 -11.42 -7.54
C PHE A 170 15.43 -12.08 -8.10
N LEU A 171 15.95 -13.07 -7.39
CA LEU A 171 17.13 -13.83 -7.79
C LEU A 171 16.84 -14.71 -9.01
N ILE A 172 17.77 -14.72 -9.97
CA ILE A 172 17.75 -15.65 -11.11
C ILE A 172 18.91 -16.63 -11.11
N ASP A 173 19.91 -16.40 -10.24
CA ASP A 173 21.08 -17.28 -10.07
C ASP A 173 21.52 -17.23 -8.60
N THR A 174 22.00 -18.35 -8.06
CA THR A 174 22.47 -18.44 -6.67
C THR A 174 23.65 -17.52 -6.36
N LYS A 175 24.39 -17.08 -7.37
CA LYS A 175 25.52 -16.17 -7.23
C LYS A 175 25.12 -14.71 -6.95
N GLY A 176 23.81 -14.39 -6.88
CA GLY A 176 23.33 -13.06 -6.56
C GLY A 176 22.95 -12.19 -7.75
N TYR A 177 22.60 -12.81 -8.90
CA TYR A 177 22.02 -12.08 -10.02
C TYR A 177 20.52 -11.86 -9.79
N ILE A 178 20.08 -10.60 -9.90
CA ILE A 178 18.70 -10.17 -9.67
C ILE A 178 18.14 -9.55 -10.94
N ILE A 179 16.90 -9.90 -11.27
CA ILE A 179 16.11 -9.20 -12.29
C ILE A 179 15.20 -8.18 -11.60
N THR A 180 15.10 -7.01 -12.20
CA THR A 180 14.14 -5.93 -11.91
C THR A 180 13.74 -5.25 -13.22
N ASN A 181 12.93 -4.18 -13.15
CA ASN A 181 12.66 -3.36 -14.33
C ASN A 181 13.73 -2.28 -14.56
N ALA A 182 13.93 -1.91 -15.83
CA ALA A 182 14.85 -0.85 -16.21
C ALA A 182 14.45 0.51 -15.62
N HIS A 183 13.15 0.85 -15.64
CA HIS A 183 12.65 2.11 -15.10
C HIS A 183 12.76 2.24 -13.57
N VAL A 184 13.04 1.14 -12.85
CA VAL A 184 13.33 1.16 -11.41
C VAL A 184 14.74 1.72 -11.14
N LEU A 185 15.65 1.61 -12.08
CA LEU A 185 17.06 2.00 -11.96
C LEU A 185 17.29 3.37 -12.61
N LYS A 186 16.82 4.43 -11.97
CA LYS A 186 16.97 5.82 -12.48
C LYS A 186 18.30 6.47 -12.08
N GLY A 187 19.01 5.91 -11.11
CA GLY A 187 20.29 6.42 -10.61
C GLY A 187 21.48 5.60 -11.06
N ASN A 188 22.66 6.03 -10.63
CA ASN A 188 23.94 5.37 -10.96
C ASN A 188 24.30 4.24 -10.01
N GLY A 189 23.66 4.19 -8.80
CA GLY A 189 23.86 3.17 -7.79
C GLY A 189 22.57 2.43 -7.44
N ALA A 190 22.74 1.22 -6.92
CA ALA A 190 21.64 0.40 -6.44
C ALA A 190 21.98 -0.33 -5.14
N ILE A 191 21.00 -0.45 -4.27
CA ILE A 191 21.01 -1.39 -3.15
C ILE A 191 19.79 -2.29 -3.26
N VAL A 192 19.92 -3.49 -2.71
CA VAL A 192 18.81 -4.44 -2.61
C VAL A 192 18.59 -4.82 -1.16
N ILE A 193 17.34 -4.93 -0.75
CA ILE A 193 16.94 -5.24 0.62
C ILE A 193 16.19 -6.56 0.59
N ASN A 194 16.66 -7.54 1.35
CA ASN A 194 16.00 -8.84 1.44
C ASN A 194 14.77 -8.80 2.37
N SER A 195 14.00 -9.88 2.40
CA SER A 195 12.79 -10.02 3.25
C SER A 195 13.04 -9.94 4.76
N LYS A 196 14.31 -9.84 5.20
CA LYS A 196 14.71 -9.66 6.61
C LYS A 196 15.13 -8.22 6.91
N GLY A 197 15.01 -7.31 5.93
CA GLY A 197 15.44 -5.92 6.06
C GLY A 197 16.95 -5.69 5.92
N GLN A 198 17.73 -6.70 5.52
CA GLN A 198 19.17 -6.55 5.33
C GLN A 198 19.45 -5.87 3.99
N GLU A 199 20.17 -4.77 4.02
CA GLU A 199 20.64 -4.05 2.83
C GLU A 199 21.92 -4.69 2.29
N LEU A 200 21.99 -4.82 0.99
CA LEU A 200 23.14 -5.36 0.25
C LEU A 200 23.46 -4.46 -0.93
N ASN A 201 24.76 -4.19 -1.15
CA ASN A 201 25.21 -3.46 -2.33
C ASN A 201 24.97 -4.27 -3.60
N ALA A 202 24.50 -3.59 -4.66
CA ALA A 202 24.30 -4.21 -5.96
C ALA A 202 24.82 -3.31 -7.07
N THR A 203 25.41 -3.94 -8.09
CA THR A 203 25.94 -3.28 -9.29
C THR A 203 25.00 -3.55 -10.45
N ILE A 204 24.72 -2.52 -11.26
CA ILE A 204 23.94 -2.63 -12.49
C ILE A 204 24.82 -3.27 -13.57
N ILE A 205 24.45 -4.47 -14.00
CA ILE A 205 25.22 -5.23 -15.01
C ILE A 205 24.70 -4.96 -16.42
N TYR A 206 23.38 -4.88 -16.56
CA TYR A 206 22.76 -4.74 -17.88
C TYR A 206 21.39 -4.08 -17.74
N THR A 207 21.02 -3.26 -18.72
CA THR A 207 19.72 -2.60 -18.78
C THR A 207 19.17 -2.71 -20.20
N ASP A 208 17.99 -3.32 -20.33
CA ASP A 208 17.19 -3.36 -21.54
C ASP A 208 15.99 -2.43 -21.39
N VAL A 209 16.10 -1.23 -21.97
CA VAL A 209 15.06 -0.21 -21.90
C VAL A 209 13.84 -0.60 -22.74
N ASN A 210 14.03 -1.36 -23.82
CA ASN A 210 12.95 -1.75 -24.73
C ASN A 210 11.98 -2.72 -24.04
N ASN A 211 12.52 -3.78 -23.44
CA ASN A 211 11.75 -4.78 -22.72
C ASN A 211 11.57 -4.43 -21.24
N ASP A 212 12.01 -3.24 -20.81
CA ASP A 212 11.89 -2.78 -19.43
C ASP A 212 12.47 -3.80 -18.41
N LEU A 213 13.61 -4.38 -18.70
CA LEU A 213 14.32 -5.32 -17.83
C LEU A 213 15.71 -4.80 -17.47
N ALA A 214 16.14 -5.08 -16.25
CA ALA A 214 17.51 -4.84 -15.83
C ALA A 214 18.05 -5.98 -14.98
N LEU A 215 19.35 -6.19 -15.10
CA LEU A 215 20.10 -7.19 -14.34
C LEU A 215 21.02 -6.50 -13.36
N LEU A 216 20.88 -6.84 -12.10
CA LEU A 216 21.75 -6.45 -11.01
C LEU A 216 22.60 -7.63 -10.55
N LYS A 217 23.77 -7.33 -9.98
CA LYS A 217 24.62 -8.28 -9.29
C LYS A 217 24.84 -7.83 -7.85
N ILE A 218 24.48 -8.65 -6.88
CA ILE A 218 24.84 -8.40 -5.48
C ILE A 218 26.35 -8.54 -5.32
N GLU A 219 26.99 -7.46 -4.92
CA GLU A 219 28.42 -7.39 -4.62
C GLU A 219 28.60 -6.92 -3.17
N ASP A 220 28.27 -7.82 -2.26
CA ASP A 220 28.31 -7.54 -0.84
C ASP A 220 28.84 -8.75 -0.06
N LYS A 221 29.76 -8.49 0.88
CA LYS A 221 30.37 -9.53 1.75
C LYS A 221 29.33 -10.23 2.63
N ASP A 222 28.23 -9.55 2.92
CA ASP A 222 27.17 -10.07 3.77
C ASP A 222 26.18 -10.95 3.01
N TYR A 223 26.31 -11.05 1.66
CA TYR A 223 25.47 -11.90 0.83
C TYR A 223 25.75 -13.37 1.08
N LYS A 224 24.72 -14.10 1.50
CA LYS A 224 24.80 -15.56 1.68
C LYS A 224 24.14 -16.25 0.49
N GLN A 225 24.97 -16.92 -0.32
CA GLN A 225 24.48 -17.64 -1.49
C GLN A 225 23.54 -18.78 -1.09
N PRO A 226 22.31 -18.83 -1.62
CA PRO A 226 21.43 -19.97 -1.39
C PRO A 226 21.96 -21.19 -2.16
N LYS A 227 21.68 -22.40 -1.65
CA LYS A 227 22.08 -23.64 -2.32
C LYS A 227 21.36 -23.83 -3.65
N THR A 228 20.09 -23.48 -3.71
CA THR A 228 19.22 -23.62 -4.88
C THR A 228 18.17 -22.52 -4.89
N ILE A 229 17.66 -22.19 -6.09
CA ILE A 229 16.48 -21.34 -6.27
C ILE A 229 15.26 -22.25 -6.40
N PRO A 230 14.16 -21.99 -5.66
CA PRO A 230 13.02 -22.92 -5.53
C PRO A 230 12.03 -22.86 -6.70
N TYR A 231 12.25 -22.04 -7.70
CA TYR A 231 11.37 -21.87 -8.87
C TYR A 231 12.15 -22.04 -10.19
N ALA A 232 11.47 -22.56 -11.19
CA ALA A 232 11.98 -22.58 -12.56
C ALA A 232 11.56 -21.33 -13.31
N ILE A 233 12.37 -20.89 -14.26
CA ILE A 233 12.01 -19.87 -15.24
C ILE A 233 11.35 -20.56 -16.43
N ARG A 234 10.04 -20.30 -16.63
CA ARG A 234 9.25 -20.94 -17.68
C ARG A 234 9.68 -20.46 -19.06
N ARG A 235 9.84 -21.42 -19.98
CA ARG A 235 10.27 -21.16 -21.36
C ARG A 235 9.12 -21.15 -22.36
N LYS A 236 7.94 -21.57 -21.92
CA LYS A 236 6.73 -21.68 -22.74
C LYS A 236 5.79 -20.54 -22.42
N ILE A 237 5.05 -20.08 -23.41
CA ILE A 237 3.98 -19.10 -23.25
C ILE A 237 2.93 -19.66 -22.28
N SER A 238 2.46 -18.82 -21.39
CA SER A 238 1.39 -19.13 -20.42
C SER A 238 0.01 -19.07 -21.06
N ASN A 239 -0.92 -19.84 -20.52
CA ASN A 239 -2.26 -19.94 -21.07
C ASN A 239 -3.16 -18.81 -20.56
N LEU A 240 -4.12 -18.38 -21.39
CA LEU A 240 -5.16 -17.45 -21.00
C LEU A 240 -5.96 -18.02 -19.81
N GLY A 241 -6.26 -17.18 -18.82
CA GLY A 241 -6.98 -17.58 -17.60
C GLY A 241 -6.12 -18.34 -16.58
N GLU A 242 -4.81 -18.56 -16.85
CA GLU A 242 -3.92 -19.21 -15.89
C GLU A 242 -3.88 -18.41 -14.57
N GLU A 243 -4.11 -19.09 -13.43
CA GLU A 243 -4.00 -18.48 -12.11
C GLU A 243 -2.55 -18.08 -11.85
N ILE A 244 -2.37 -16.83 -11.43
CA ILE A 244 -1.06 -16.24 -11.15
C ILE A 244 -1.01 -15.63 -9.76
N PHE A 245 0.22 -15.49 -9.24
CA PHE A 245 0.47 -14.72 -8.03
C PHE A 245 1.83 -14.03 -8.10
N THR A 246 1.98 -13.01 -7.26
CA THR A 246 3.22 -12.24 -7.11
C THR A 246 3.60 -12.07 -5.66
N LEU A 247 4.88 -11.83 -5.44
CA LEU A 247 5.48 -11.37 -4.19
C LEU A 247 6.36 -10.17 -4.50
N GLY A 248 6.13 -9.04 -3.84
CA GLY A 248 6.90 -7.82 -4.09
C GLY A 248 6.84 -6.85 -2.91
N PHE A 249 7.45 -5.68 -3.08
CA PHE A 249 7.58 -4.64 -2.08
C PHE A 249 6.90 -3.34 -2.57
N PRO A 250 5.54 -3.28 -2.54
CA PRO A 250 4.84 -2.07 -2.96
C PRO A 250 5.13 -0.91 -2.02
N ARG A 251 5.01 0.32 -2.54
CA ARG A 251 5.13 1.57 -1.77
C ARG A 251 6.47 1.78 -1.06
N ASN A 252 7.55 1.11 -1.53
CA ASN A 252 8.86 1.12 -0.88
C ASN A 252 8.84 0.62 0.58
N ASP A 253 7.82 -0.13 0.95
CA ASP A 253 7.74 -0.81 2.25
C ASP A 253 8.82 -1.90 2.36
N ASN A 254 9.20 -2.22 3.60
CA ASN A 254 10.14 -3.33 3.86
C ASN A 254 9.40 -4.67 3.95
N ASP A 255 8.07 -4.64 4.03
CA ASP A 255 7.25 -5.84 4.11
C ASP A 255 6.89 -6.38 2.72
N ILE A 256 7.07 -7.69 2.56
CA ILE A 256 6.69 -8.37 1.32
C ILE A 256 5.17 -8.55 1.26
N VAL A 257 4.59 -8.18 0.13
CA VAL A 257 3.14 -8.27 -0.10
C VAL A 257 2.83 -9.31 -1.15
N TYR A 258 1.84 -10.13 -0.87
CA TYR A 258 1.30 -11.15 -1.77
C TYR A 258 0.14 -10.58 -2.59
N GLY A 259 0.18 -10.78 -3.91
CA GLY A 259 -0.92 -10.51 -4.82
C GLY A 259 -1.34 -11.78 -5.55
N LYS A 260 -2.64 -11.91 -5.85
CA LYS A 260 -3.21 -13.04 -6.62
C LYS A 260 -4.09 -12.50 -7.75
N GLY A 261 -4.08 -13.21 -8.88
CA GLY A 261 -4.86 -12.85 -10.05
C GLY A 261 -4.84 -13.92 -11.12
N TYR A 262 -4.99 -13.50 -12.37
CA TYR A 262 -4.96 -14.39 -13.55
C TYR A 262 -4.36 -13.68 -14.76
N LEU A 263 -3.95 -14.46 -15.75
CA LEU A 263 -3.45 -13.98 -17.04
C LEU A 263 -4.66 -13.62 -17.93
N SER A 264 -4.78 -12.34 -18.28
CA SER A 264 -5.93 -11.78 -19.01
C SER A 264 -5.73 -11.80 -20.53
N ALA A 265 -4.48 -11.65 -21.01
CA ALA A 265 -4.14 -11.78 -22.41
C ALA A 265 -2.69 -12.26 -22.59
N GLN A 266 -2.43 -12.95 -23.70
CA GLN A 266 -1.09 -13.43 -24.07
C GLN A 266 -0.21 -12.36 -24.74
N THR A 267 -0.75 -11.15 -24.94
CA THR A 267 -0.08 -9.97 -25.44
C THR A 267 -0.25 -8.82 -24.46
N GLY A 268 0.72 -7.91 -24.46
CA GLY A 268 0.70 -6.69 -23.67
C GLY A 268 -0.07 -5.55 -24.34
N TYR A 269 0.29 -4.32 -23.97
CA TYR A 269 -0.32 -3.10 -24.50
C TYR A 269 -0.07 -3.00 -26.02
N GLU A 270 -1.11 -2.56 -26.77
CA GLU A 270 -1.05 -2.44 -28.24
C GLU A 270 -0.57 -3.71 -28.97
N GLY A 271 -0.78 -4.88 -28.39
CA GLY A 271 -0.41 -6.14 -29.01
C GLY A 271 1.07 -6.55 -28.80
N ASP A 272 1.76 -5.92 -27.86
CA ASP A 272 3.15 -6.27 -27.52
C ASP A 272 3.29 -7.77 -27.25
N SER A 273 4.07 -8.45 -28.10
CA SER A 273 4.29 -9.90 -28.03
C SER A 273 5.21 -10.32 -26.88
N ASN A 274 5.98 -9.40 -26.30
CA ASN A 274 6.97 -9.66 -25.25
C ASN A 274 6.38 -9.56 -23.85
N SER A 275 5.12 -9.10 -23.75
CA SER A 275 4.42 -8.91 -22.48
C SER A 275 3.11 -9.70 -22.42
N TYR A 276 2.62 -9.90 -21.21
CA TYR A 276 1.27 -10.37 -20.89
C TYR A 276 0.43 -9.21 -20.36
N GLN A 277 -0.88 -9.25 -20.60
CA GLN A 277 -1.82 -8.50 -19.80
C GLN A 277 -2.28 -9.39 -18.63
N ILE A 278 -2.26 -8.84 -17.42
CA ILE A 278 -2.59 -9.55 -16.20
C ILE A 278 -3.64 -8.79 -15.37
N GLN A 279 -4.48 -9.52 -14.70
CA GLN A 279 -5.43 -8.99 -13.72
C GLN A 279 -4.87 -9.26 -12.32
N ILE A 280 -4.17 -8.30 -11.78
CA ILE A 280 -3.61 -8.32 -10.42
C ILE A 280 -3.53 -6.88 -9.92
N SER A 281 -3.75 -6.67 -8.62
CA SER A 281 -3.59 -5.33 -8.04
C SER A 281 -2.11 -4.95 -8.08
N ALA A 282 -1.73 -4.15 -9.07
CA ALA A 282 -0.36 -3.64 -9.22
C ALA A 282 -0.28 -2.21 -8.68
N ASN A 283 0.22 -2.07 -7.46
CA ASN A 283 0.52 -0.76 -6.85
C ASN A 283 1.95 -0.32 -7.21
N PRO A 284 2.27 0.99 -7.15
CA PRO A 284 3.65 1.46 -7.26
C PRO A 284 4.58 0.69 -6.33
N GLY A 285 5.74 0.24 -6.85
CA GLY A 285 6.70 -0.61 -6.14
C GLY A 285 6.61 -2.10 -6.48
N TYR A 286 5.52 -2.57 -7.11
CA TYR A 286 5.49 -3.92 -7.68
C TYR A 286 6.32 -4.05 -8.98
N SER A 287 6.72 -2.94 -9.60
CA SER A 287 7.64 -2.97 -10.74
C SER A 287 8.87 -3.84 -10.45
N GLY A 288 9.15 -4.81 -11.29
CA GLY A 288 10.23 -5.79 -11.12
C GLY A 288 9.87 -7.00 -10.26
N ALA A 289 8.66 -7.07 -9.71
CA ALA A 289 8.20 -8.25 -8.98
C ALA A 289 7.94 -9.44 -9.92
N PRO A 290 8.28 -10.67 -9.51
CA PRO A 290 8.02 -11.86 -10.30
C PRO A 290 6.55 -12.23 -10.33
N ILE A 291 6.10 -12.76 -11.45
CA ILE A 291 4.81 -13.45 -11.59
C ILE A 291 5.05 -14.96 -11.62
N PHE A 292 4.38 -15.65 -10.72
CA PHE A 292 4.40 -17.10 -10.66
C PHE A 292 3.03 -17.68 -11.06
N ASN A 293 3.04 -18.84 -11.68
CA ASN A 293 1.85 -19.64 -11.86
C ASN A 293 1.55 -20.49 -10.60
N SER A 294 0.44 -21.23 -10.60
CA SER A 294 0.04 -22.08 -9.48
C SER A 294 1.08 -23.18 -9.13
N ASN A 295 1.89 -23.60 -10.09
CA ASN A 295 2.98 -24.57 -9.91
C ASN A 295 4.25 -23.93 -9.32
N GLY A 296 4.29 -22.60 -9.13
CA GLY A 296 5.49 -21.90 -8.65
C GLY A 296 6.56 -21.72 -9.71
N GLU A 297 6.21 -21.79 -11.00
CA GLU A 297 7.09 -21.44 -12.09
C GLU A 297 7.01 -19.93 -12.35
N LEU A 298 8.14 -19.28 -12.55
CA LEU A 298 8.23 -17.89 -12.96
C LEU A 298 7.78 -17.76 -14.41
N ILE A 299 6.74 -16.97 -14.66
CA ILE A 299 6.17 -16.75 -15.99
C ILE A 299 6.38 -15.33 -16.53
N GLY A 300 6.71 -14.37 -15.67
CA GLY A 300 6.95 -12.98 -16.08
C GLY A 300 7.38 -12.07 -14.95
N VAL A 301 7.54 -10.79 -15.28
CA VAL A 301 7.99 -9.70 -14.40
C VAL A 301 6.97 -8.57 -14.51
N ILE A 302 6.39 -8.12 -13.41
CA ILE A 302 5.44 -7.00 -13.41
C ILE A 302 6.16 -5.73 -13.91
N SER A 303 5.56 -5.05 -14.88
CA SER A 303 5.95 -3.70 -15.30
C SER A 303 4.75 -2.75 -15.12
N THR A 304 4.96 -1.68 -14.37
CA THR A 304 3.97 -0.61 -14.18
C THR A 304 4.23 0.59 -15.08
N ARG A 305 5.06 0.42 -16.12
CA ARG A 305 5.43 1.49 -17.06
C ARG A 305 4.22 2.05 -17.82
N GLN A 306 3.24 1.20 -18.12
CA GLN A 306 2.05 1.56 -18.90
C GLN A 306 0.89 1.85 -17.93
N LYS A 307 0.69 3.12 -17.60
CA LYS A 307 -0.33 3.60 -16.63
C LYS A 307 -1.72 3.86 -17.25
N LEU A 308 -1.90 3.62 -18.56
CA LEU A 308 -3.04 4.14 -19.32
C LEU A 308 -4.36 3.34 -19.20
N ALA A 309 -4.37 2.23 -18.49
CA ALA A 309 -5.60 1.42 -18.34
C ALA A 309 -5.86 1.18 -16.84
N GLU A 310 -6.90 1.82 -16.30
CA GLU A 310 -7.37 1.54 -14.94
C GLU A 310 -7.71 0.05 -14.77
N GLY A 311 -7.13 -0.57 -13.73
CA GLY A 311 -7.39 -1.97 -13.38
C GLY A 311 -6.67 -3.00 -14.24
N VAL A 312 -5.78 -2.59 -15.15
CA VAL A 312 -4.98 -3.49 -15.97
C VAL A 312 -3.51 -3.33 -15.64
N ALA A 313 -2.81 -4.45 -15.47
CA ALA A 313 -1.36 -4.49 -15.30
C ALA A 313 -0.73 -5.32 -16.42
N PHE A 314 0.56 -5.09 -16.67
CA PHE A 314 1.32 -5.82 -17.66
C PHE A 314 2.51 -6.53 -17.01
N ALA A 315 2.95 -7.62 -17.62
CA ALA A 315 4.11 -8.35 -17.18
C ALA A 315 4.98 -8.74 -18.39
N VAL A 316 6.25 -8.39 -18.34
CA VAL A 316 7.24 -8.85 -19.31
C VAL A 316 7.38 -10.37 -19.19
N LYS A 317 7.35 -11.08 -20.30
CA LYS A 317 7.41 -12.55 -20.30
C LYS A 317 8.73 -13.06 -19.75
N SER A 318 8.71 -14.22 -19.11
CA SER A 318 9.93 -14.87 -18.61
C SER A 318 10.91 -15.27 -19.72
N THR A 319 10.47 -15.38 -20.97
CA THR A 319 11.32 -15.58 -22.14
C THR A 319 12.31 -14.44 -22.33
N GLU A 320 11.91 -13.20 -22.10
CA GLU A 320 12.76 -12.02 -22.21
C GLU A 320 13.91 -12.04 -21.20
N ILE A 321 13.73 -12.65 -20.02
CA ILE A 321 14.84 -12.88 -19.08
C ILE A 321 15.90 -13.80 -19.68
N ILE A 322 15.46 -14.82 -20.41
CA ILE A 322 16.38 -15.75 -21.07
C ILE A 322 17.16 -15.03 -22.17
N ASP A 323 16.47 -14.15 -22.90
CA ASP A 323 17.08 -13.38 -23.99
C ASP A 323 18.08 -12.35 -23.44
N VAL A 324 17.77 -11.68 -22.33
CA VAL A 324 18.75 -10.83 -21.60
C VAL A 324 19.99 -11.63 -21.22
N VAL A 325 19.84 -12.82 -20.63
CA VAL A 325 20.99 -13.66 -20.25
C VAL A 325 21.77 -14.15 -21.45
N ASN A 326 21.12 -14.42 -22.59
CA ASN A 326 21.78 -14.81 -23.83
C ASN A 326 22.54 -13.65 -24.49
N ALA A 327 21.95 -12.43 -24.45
CA ALA A 327 22.60 -11.21 -24.95
C ALA A 327 23.91 -10.91 -24.23
N LEU A 328 23.97 -11.15 -22.89
CA LEU A 328 25.20 -10.98 -22.13
C LEU A 328 26.35 -11.86 -22.62
N LYS A 329 26.07 -13.09 -23.08
CA LYS A 329 27.07 -14.01 -23.58
C LYS A 329 27.64 -13.57 -24.94
N GLY A 330 26.86 -12.81 -25.70
CA GLY A 330 27.28 -12.27 -27.02
C GLY A 330 28.07 -10.96 -26.94
N ASN A 331 28.14 -10.33 -25.76
CA ASN A 331 28.80 -9.04 -25.56
C ASN A 331 30.21 -9.25 -24.97
N GLU A 332 31.24 -8.69 -25.60
CA GLU A 332 32.63 -8.86 -25.18
C GLU A 332 32.92 -8.41 -23.74
N THR A 333 32.23 -7.42 -23.27
CA THR A 333 32.41 -6.88 -21.89
C THR A 333 31.75 -7.73 -20.80
N THR A 334 30.81 -8.57 -21.17
CA THR A 334 30.02 -9.40 -20.24
C THR A 334 30.11 -10.89 -20.50
N LYS A 335 30.91 -11.32 -21.48
CA LYS A 335 31.07 -12.75 -21.90
C LYS A 335 31.47 -13.69 -20.76
N ASP A 336 32.22 -13.17 -19.76
CA ASP A 336 32.67 -13.94 -18.61
C ASP A 336 31.59 -14.14 -17.54
N ILE A 337 30.44 -13.49 -17.71
CA ILE A 337 29.29 -13.61 -16.79
C ILE A 337 28.57 -14.94 -17.07
N ASN A 338 28.72 -15.88 -16.15
CA ASN A 338 28.09 -17.19 -16.27
C ASN A 338 26.89 -17.30 -15.30
N ILE A 339 25.69 -17.02 -15.82
CA ILE A 339 24.42 -17.12 -15.11
C ILE A 339 23.80 -18.48 -15.40
N LYS A 340 23.45 -19.21 -14.32
CA LYS A 340 22.78 -20.51 -14.41
C LYS A 340 21.30 -20.35 -14.02
N LEU A 341 20.45 -20.14 -15.03
CA LEU A 341 19.01 -20.03 -14.81
C LEU A 341 18.42 -21.32 -14.22
N PRO A 342 17.53 -21.22 -13.22
CA PRO A 342 16.92 -22.39 -12.60
C PRO A 342 15.95 -23.07 -13.57
N LYS A 343 16.07 -24.40 -13.67
CA LYS A 343 15.30 -25.22 -14.61
C LYS A 343 14.20 -26.04 -13.95
N TYR A 344 14.27 -26.23 -12.64
CA TYR A 344 13.34 -27.06 -11.89
C TYR A 344 12.72 -26.24 -10.75
N THR A 345 11.43 -26.47 -10.48
CA THR A 345 10.75 -25.91 -9.34
C THR A 345 10.65 -26.93 -8.21
N SER A 346 11.06 -26.55 -7.01
CA SER A 346 10.78 -27.28 -5.78
C SER A 346 9.60 -26.68 -5.00
N SER A 347 9.06 -25.56 -5.49
CA SER A 347 7.92 -24.83 -4.90
C SER A 347 6.57 -25.30 -5.44
N ALA A 348 6.50 -26.42 -6.16
CA ALA A 348 5.24 -27.01 -6.64
C ALA A 348 4.44 -27.63 -5.47
N SER A 349 4.03 -26.82 -4.53
CA SER A 349 3.24 -27.22 -3.37
C SER A 349 1.77 -26.86 -3.54
N ARG A 350 0.85 -27.77 -3.23
CA ARG A 350 -0.59 -27.47 -3.11
C ARG A 350 -0.89 -26.55 -1.93
N ASN A 351 0.02 -26.45 -0.96
CA ASN A 351 -0.09 -25.54 0.16
C ASN A 351 0.54 -24.18 -0.18
N ARG A 352 -0.28 -23.18 -0.49
CA ARG A 352 0.15 -21.83 -0.85
C ARG A 352 1.05 -21.19 0.22
N LYS A 353 0.74 -21.37 1.51
CA LYS A 353 1.54 -20.82 2.60
C LYS A 353 2.99 -21.34 2.54
N ALA A 354 3.16 -22.66 2.42
CA ALA A 354 4.49 -23.27 2.32
C ALA A 354 5.24 -22.81 1.05
N GLN A 355 4.52 -22.63 -0.07
CA GLN A 355 5.07 -22.10 -1.30
C GLN A 355 5.59 -20.68 -1.11
N LEU A 356 4.81 -19.80 -0.49
CA LEU A 356 5.19 -18.41 -0.22
C LEU A 356 6.38 -18.32 0.75
N ASP A 357 6.41 -19.16 1.79
CA ASP A 357 7.51 -19.22 2.74
C ASP A 357 8.84 -19.61 2.08
N ASN A 358 8.81 -20.48 1.07
CA ASN A 358 9.97 -20.84 0.29
C ASN A 358 10.43 -19.72 -0.66
N LEU A 359 9.48 -19.01 -1.28
CA LEU A 359 9.76 -18.00 -2.31
C LEU A 359 10.24 -16.66 -1.73
N LYS A 360 9.69 -16.21 -0.61
CA LYS A 360 9.94 -14.87 -0.05
C LYS A 360 11.41 -14.52 0.18
N ASN A 361 12.27 -15.51 0.45
CA ASN A 361 13.69 -15.29 0.70
C ASN A 361 14.50 -14.96 -0.58
N PHE A 362 13.87 -15.08 -1.75
CA PHE A 362 14.48 -14.80 -3.06
C PHE A 362 13.96 -13.50 -3.67
N MET A 363 13.10 -12.78 -2.94
CA MET A 363 12.55 -11.48 -3.32
C MET A 363 13.30 -10.36 -2.63
N TYR A 364 13.50 -9.26 -3.34
CA TYR A 364 14.24 -8.10 -2.85
C TYR A 364 13.49 -6.82 -3.16
N SER A 365 13.51 -5.87 -2.23
CA SER A 365 13.21 -4.48 -2.54
C SER A 365 14.46 -3.89 -3.22
N VAL A 366 14.29 -3.24 -4.34
CA VAL A 366 15.37 -2.60 -5.11
C VAL A 366 15.24 -1.09 -4.93
N ARG A 367 16.34 -0.43 -4.59
CA ARG A 367 16.39 1.03 -4.46
C ARG A 367 17.55 1.57 -5.27
N SER A 368 17.29 2.59 -6.08
CA SER A 368 18.28 3.27 -6.90
C SER A 368 18.57 4.66 -6.35
N PHE A 369 19.82 5.08 -6.41
CA PHE A 369 20.31 6.35 -5.87
C PHE A 369 21.34 7.00 -6.79
N ASN A 370 21.49 8.32 -6.68
CA ASN A 370 22.55 9.15 -7.27
C ASN A 370 23.43 9.73 -6.19
#